data_7f804d99d76012fa8fb71158e7c86dae
#
_entry.id   7f804d99d76012fa8fb71158e7c86dae
#
_cell.length_a   1.000
_cell.length_b   1.000
_cell.length_c   1.000
_cell.angle_alpha   90.00
_cell.angle_beta   90.00
_cell.angle_gamma   90.00
#
_symmetry.space_group_name_H-M   'P 1'
#
loop_
_entity.id
_entity.type
_entity.pdbx_description
1 polymer ?
#
loop_
_entity_poly.entity_id
_entity_poly.type
_entity_poly.pdbx_seq_one_letter_code
_entity_poly.pdbx_strand_id
1 'polypeptide(L)'
;MKKSLVILIIALFAGVFSAEAQESKSTAKPRYEQVGSHHTFSVSTPYRLEYSYEYVWNSGMSLIGRIGAGSEAYSPYKNNYEWSNGFRLTIEPRYYLNNHDFFAAKISGAILIPNTPFRTSLVPVYGIKREFTKHWFCEFTIGGGVGYYSGNYGRFFFEPHLQFRLGFKI
;
A
#
# COMPACT_ATOMS: atom_id res chain seq x y z
N MET A 1 -14.51 -23.76 1.59
CA MET A 1 -13.32 -23.03 2.07
C MET A 1 -13.24 -21.56 1.66
N LYS A 2 -13.66 -21.13 0.45
CA LYS A 2 -13.57 -19.69 0.03
C LYS A 2 -14.46 -18.73 0.85
N LYS A 3 -15.65 -19.15 1.28
CA LYS A 3 -16.58 -18.31 2.05
C LYS A 3 -16.11 -18.00 3.46
N SER A 4 -15.45 -18.96 4.13
CA SER A 4 -14.95 -18.79 5.50
C SER A 4 -13.80 -17.78 5.58
N LEU A 5 -12.95 -17.71 4.55
CA LEU A 5 -11.86 -16.74 4.51
C LEU A 5 -12.36 -15.30 4.38
N VAL A 6 -13.40 -15.09 3.56
CA VAL A 6 -14.03 -13.77 3.38
C VAL A 6 -14.68 -13.30 4.69
N ILE A 7 -15.38 -14.20 5.41
CA ILE A 7 -16.00 -13.87 6.70
C ILE A 7 -14.94 -13.53 7.75
N LEU A 8 -13.82 -14.25 7.78
CA LEU A 8 -12.71 -13.96 8.69
C LEU A 8 -12.09 -12.58 8.42
N ILE A 9 -11.91 -12.22 7.16
CA ILE A 9 -11.40 -10.91 6.76
C ILE A 9 -12.37 -9.81 7.18
N ILE A 10 -13.68 -9.97 6.94
CA ILE A 10 -14.71 -9.02 7.34
C ILE A 10 -14.78 -8.88 8.86
N ALA A 11 -14.68 -9.98 9.62
CA ALA A 11 -14.68 -9.95 11.08
C ALA A 11 -13.43 -9.26 11.66
N LEU A 12 -12.25 -9.47 11.05
CA LEU A 12 -11.03 -8.73 11.40
C LEU A 12 -11.18 -7.22 11.15
N PHE A 13 -11.77 -6.83 10.01
CA PHE A 13 -12.05 -5.42 9.73
C PHE A 13 -13.06 -4.83 10.71
N ALA A 14 -14.16 -5.51 11.00
CA ALA A 14 -15.17 -5.05 11.95
C ALA A 14 -14.58 -4.88 13.36
N GLY A 15 -13.71 -5.78 13.80
CA GLY A 15 -13.03 -5.70 15.11
C GLY A 15 -12.09 -4.49 15.21
N VAL A 16 -11.37 -4.16 14.13
CA VAL A 16 -10.48 -3.00 14.10
C VAL A 16 -11.26 -1.68 14.17
N PHE A 17 -12.41 -1.57 13.50
CA PHE A 17 -13.26 -0.37 13.54
C PHE A 17 -14.00 -0.20 14.86
N SER A 18 -14.35 -1.30 15.55
CA SER A 18 -15.07 -1.24 16.83
C SER A 18 -14.19 -0.78 18.00
N ALA A 19 -12.89 -1.07 17.97
CA ALA A 19 -11.95 -0.65 18.99
C ALA A 19 -11.76 0.88 19.02
N GLU A 20 -11.95 1.59 17.92
CA GLU A 20 -11.79 3.04 17.84
C GLU A 20 -12.96 3.85 18.37
N ALA A 21 -14.17 3.29 18.35
CA ALA A 21 -15.34 4.01 18.87
C ALA A 21 -15.22 4.33 20.38
N GLN A 22 -14.32 3.68 21.09
CA GLN A 22 -14.05 3.92 22.52
C GLN A 22 -12.96 4.95 22.80
N GLU A 23 -12.02 5.21 21.89
CA GLU A 23 -10.90 6.16 22.12
C GLU A 23 -11.20 7.62 21.73
N SER A 24 -12.31 7.92 21.09
CA SER A 24 -12.63 9.23 20.49
C SER A 24 -12.98 10.35 21.47
N LYS A 25 -12.63 10.29 22.76
CA LYS A 25 -12.89 11.37 23.74
C LYS A 25 -11.68 12.20 24.17
N SER A 26 -10.54 12.10 23.53
CA SER A 26 -9.38 12.93 23.82
C SER A 26 -9.31 14.14 22.90
N THR A 27 -9.56 15.33 23.41
CA THR A 27 -9.40 16.64 22.76
C THR A 27 -7.93 17.09 22.63
N ALA A 28 -6.99 16.17 22.66
CA ALA A 28 -5.57 16.45 22.44
C ALA A 28 -5.30 16.64 20.94
N LYS A 29 -4.62 17.74 20.58
CA LYS A 29 -4.09 17.95 19.22
C LYS A 29 -3.39 16.67 18.75
N PRO A 30 -3.60 16.24 17.49
CA PRO A 30 -2.93 15.04 16.97
C PRO A 30 -1.43 15.25 17.10
N ARG A 31 -0.82 14.61 18.04
CA ARG A 31 0.64 14.47 18.12
C ARG A 31 0.97 13.41 17.09
N TYR A 32 1.67 13.81 16.04
CA TYR A 32 2.29 12.84 15.15
C TYR A 32 3.35 12.10 15.98
N GLU A 33 2.96 11.01 16.62
CA GLU A 33 3.80 10.24 17.55
C GLU A 33 5.00 9.57 16.87
N GLN A 34 5.10 9.69 15.54
CA GLN A 34 6.05 8.95 14.73
C GLN A 34 6.95 9.84 13.88
N VAL A 35 7.40 10.96 14.43
CA VAL A 35 8.44 11.76 13.76
C VAL A 35 9.75 10.97 13.72
N GLY A 36 10.36 10.89 12.54
CA GLY A 36 11.65 10.21 12.34
C GLY A 36 11.60 9.12 11.29
N SER A 37 12.58 8.25 11.32
CA SER A 37 12.75 7.17 10.35
C SER A 37 12.20 5.84 10.86
N HIS A 38 11.50 5.14 9.99
CA HIS A 38 10.89 3.84 10.28
C HIS A 38 11.24 2.83 9.18
N HIS A 39 11.69 1.68 9.59
CA HIS A 39 11.94 0.55 8.71
C HIS A 39 10.84 -0.48 8.92
N THR A 40 10.29 -1.03 7.83
CA THR A 40 9.24 -2.02 7.93
C THR A 40 9.41 -3.16 6.94
N PHE A 41 9.08 -4.36 7.37
CA PHE A 41 8.81 -5.50 6.49
C PHE A 41 7.32 -5.75 6.43
N SER A 42 6.79 -6.03 5.26
CA SER A 42 5.36 -6.23 5.09
C SER A 42 5.04 -7.24 4.00
N VAL A 43 3.86 -7.84 4.14
CA VAL A 43 3.18 -8.61 3.09
C VAL A 43 2.00 -7.80 2.61
N SER A 44 1.85 -7.67 1.32
CA SER A 44 0.74 -6.94 0.72
C SER A 44 -0.02 -7.77 -0.30
N THR A 45 -1.26 -7.38 -0.58
CA THR A 45 -2.02 -7.92 -1.70
C THR A 45 -1.64 -7.22 -3.01
N PRO A 46 -1.61 -7.94 -4.13
CA PRO A 46 -1.59 -9.40 -4.26
C PRO A 46 -0.19 -9.93 -3.92
N TYR A 47 -0.08 -10.88 -3.02
CA TYR A 47 1.10 -11.70 -2.65
C TYR A 47 2.48 -11.08 -2.92
N ARG A 48 2.82 -9.97 -2.26
CA ARG A 48 4.11 -9.29 -2.39
C ARG A 48 4.77 -9.14 -1.03
N LEU A 49 6.04 -9.50 -0.95
CA LEU A 49 6.92 -9.16 0.17
C LEU A 49 7.55 -7.80 -0.11
N GLU A 50 7.49 -6.89 0.85
CA GLU A 50 7.99 -5.54 0.71
C GLU A 50 8.84 -5.17 1.92
N TYR A 51 9.98 -4.54 1.65
CA TYR A 51 10.72 -3.74 2.61
C TYR A 51 10.47 -2.28 2.33
N SER A 52 10.26 -1.46 3.36
CA SER A 52 10.09 -0.03 3.20
C SER A 52 10.84 0.77 4.26
N TYR A 53 11.27 1.93 3.83
CA TYR A 53 11.79 3.00 4.65
C TYR A 53 10.87 4.20 4.56
N GLU A 54 10.39 4.70 5.69
CA GLU A 54 9.54 5.88 5.81
C GLU A 54 10.24 6.92 6.68
N TYR A 55 10.30 8.15 6.21
CA TYR A 55 10.68 9.29 7.02
C TYR A 55 9.48 10.21 7.21
N VAL A 56 9.14 10.49 8.47
CA VAL A 56 7.98 11.31 8.87
C VAL A 56 8.49 12.64 9.43
N TRP A 57 8.00 13.75 8.88
CA TRP A 57 8.28 15.11 9.36
C TRP A 57 7.24 15.57 10.38
N ASN A 58 7.58 16.57 11.18
CA ASN A 58 6.69 17.21 12.16
C ASN A 58 5.41 17.82 11.52
N SER A 59 5.41 18.07 10.23
CA SER A 59 4.29 18.64 9.48
C SER A 59 3.17 17.65 9.15
N GLY A 60 3.32 16.38 9.52
CA GLY A 60 2.41 15.31 9.07
C GLY A 60 2.67 14.83 7.65
N MET A 61 3.75 15.30 7.03
CA MET A 61 4.22 14.75 5.76
C MET A 61 5.14 13.59 5.99
N SER A 62 5.16 12.62 5.09
CA SER A 62 6.18 11.58 5.05
C SER A 62 6.56 11.22 3.61
N LEU A 63 7.74 10.62 3.48
CA LEU A 63 8.20 10.03 2.23
C LEU A 63 8.56 8.57 2.49
N ILE A 64 7.98 7.70 1.69
CA ILE A 64 8.25 6.26 1.75
C ILE A 64 8.97 5.83 0.48
N GLY A 65 10.07 5.10 0.67
CA GLY A 65 10.68 4.26 -0.36
C GLY A 65 10.37 2.80 -0.07
N ARG A 66 9.93 2.03 -1.07
CA ARG A 66 9.68 0.59 -0.95
C ARG A 66 10.34 -0.18 -2.06
N ILE A 67 10.83 -1.35 -1.70
CA ILE A 67 11.25 -2.39 -2.64
C ILE A 67 10.47 -3.65 -2.31
N GLY A 68 9.94 -4.31 -3.33
CA GLY A 68 9.14 -5.52 -3.15
C GLY A 68 9.35 -6.54 -4.26
N ALA A 69 9.09 -7.79 -3.91
CA ALA A 69 9.08 -8.91 -4.85
C ALA A 69 7.78 -9.71 -4.66
N GLY A 70 7.17 -10.15 -5.75
CA GLY A 70 5.94 -10.92 -5.71
C GLY A 70 5.13 -10.86 -6.98
N SER A 71 3.85 -11.15 -6.87
CA SER A 71 2.95 -11.23 -8.01
C SER A 71 2.47 -9.85 -8.46
N GLU A 72 2.55 -9.63 -9.75
CA GLU A 72 2.10 -8.43 -10.45
C GLU A 72 1.04 -8.81 -11.48
N ALA A 73 -0.10 -8.11 -11.45
CA ALA A 73 -1.07 -8.22 -12.53
C ALA A 73 -0.60 -7.42 -13.73
N TYR A 74 -0.62 -8.00 -14.89
CA TYR A 74 -0.36 -7.30 -16.13
C TYR A 74 -1.35 -7.76 -17.21
N SER A 75 -1.55 -6.94 -18.22
CA SER A 75 -2.43 -7.28 -19.33
C SER A 75 -1.64 -7.19 -20.62
N PRO A 76 -1.10 -8.32 -21.13
CA PRO A 76 -0.35 -8.35 -22.39
C PRO A 76 -1.25 -8.05 -23.60
N TYR A 77 -2.54 -8.39 -23.52
CA TYR A 77 -3.54 -8.18 -24.56
C TYR A 77 -4.77 -7.49 -24.00
N LYS A 78 -5.52 -6.81 -24.86
CA LYS A 78 -6.58 -5.85 -24.54
C LYS A 78 -7.65 -6.30 -23.52
N ASN A 79 -7.78 -7.59 -23.20
CA ASN A 79 -8.81 -8.12 -22.29
C ASN A 79 -8.34 -9.28 -21.39
N ASN A 80 -7.07 -9.65 -21.40
CA ASN A 80 -6.57 -10.74 -20.57
C ASN A 80 -5.63 -10.21 -19.51
N TYR A 81 -6.01 -10.36 -18.24
CA TYR A 81 -5.11 -10.12 -17.11
C TYR A 81 -4.35 -11.41 -16.82
N GLU A 82 -3.05 -11.32 -16.83
CA GLU A 82 -2.14 -12.38 -16.42
C GLU A 82 -1.39 -11.96 -15.16
N TRP A 83 -0.97 -12.96 -14.39
CA TRP A 83 -0.15 -12.75 -13.23
C TRP A 83 1.27 -13.16 -13.55
N SER A 84 2.23 -12.31 -13.23
CA SER A 84 3.65 -12.58 -13.35
C SER A 84 4.36 -12.23 -12.07
N ASN A 85 5.45 -12.90 -11.79
CA ASN A 85 6.33 -12.48 -10.70
C ASN A 85 7.18 -11.31 -11.16
N GLY A 86 7.52 -10.42 -10.21
CA GLY A 86 8.32 -9.25 -10.53
C GLY A 86 8.90 -8.57 -9.31
N PHE A 87 9.75 -7.61 -9.60
CA PHE A 87 10.29 -6.68 -8.62
C PHE A 87 9.64 -5.32 -8.82
N ARG A 88 9.29 -4.67 -7.70
CA ARG A 88 8.72 -3.32 -7.72
C ARG A 88 9.51 -2.39 -6.83
N LEU A 89 9.77 -1.19 -7.34
CA LEU A 89 10.22 -0.04 -6.58
C LEU A 89 9.05 0.95 -6.49
N THR A 90 8.81 1.51 -5.31
CA THR A 90 7.77 2.52 -5.10
C THR A 90 8.32 3.67 -4.29
N ILE A 91 7.98 4.90 -4.71
CA ILE A 91 8.17 6.13 -3.94
C ILE A 91 6.77 6.67 -3.67
N GLU A 92 6.51 7.05 -2.42
CA GLU A 92 5.19 7.45 -1.98
C GLU A 92 5.27 8.61 -0.98
N PRO A 93 5.21 9.86 -1.47
CA PRO A 93 4.93 11.00 -0.60
C PRO A 93 3.53 10.88 -0.01
N ARG A 94 3.42 11.10 1.31
CA ARG A 94 2.18 11.02 2.08
C ARG A 94 1.92 12.33 2.82
N TYR A 95 0.65 12.62 3.03
CA TYR A 95 0.18 13.63 3.95
C TYR A 95 -0.83 13.00 4.91
N TYR A 96 -0.49 12.95 6.19
CA TYR A 96 -1.34 12.41 7.24
C TYR A 96 -2.38 13.46 7.66
N LEU A 97 -3.65 13.10 7.59
CA LEU A 97 -4.77 13.92 8.05
C LEU A 97 -4.90 13.84 9.58
N ASN A 98 -4.56 12.68 10.11
CA ASN A 98 -4.53 12.34 11.54
C ASN A 98 -3.50 11.22 11.74
N ASN A 99 -3.43 10.62 12.92
CA ASN A 99 -2.48 9.54 13.22
C ASN A 99 -2.67 8.29 12.36
N HIS A 100 -3.76 8.20 11.62
CA HIS A 100 -4.17 6.96 10.95
C HIS A 100 -4.46 7.12 9.47
N ASP A 101 -5.09 8.23 9.09
CA ASP A 101 -5.57 8.46 7.73
C ASP A 101 -4.60 9.33 6.96
N PHE A 102 -4.38 9.01 5.71
CA PHE A 102 -3.46 9.77 4.86
C PHE A 102 -3.90 9.81 3.40
N PHE A 103 -3.49 10.86 2.72
CA PHE A 103 -3.42 10.91 1.27
C PHE A 103 -1.99 10.69 0.80
N ALA A 104 -1.84 10.03 -0.34
CA ALA A 104 -0.54 9.83 -0.95
C ALA A 104 -0.59 9.84 -2.47
N ALA A 105 0.56 10.09 -3.09
CA ALA A 105 0.80 9.85 -4.51
C ALA A 105 1.78 8.68 -4.62
N LYS A 106 1.32 7.55 -5.13
CA LYS A 106 2.13 6.35 -5.29
C LYS A 106 2.75 6.31 -6.68
N ILE A 107 4.06 6.46 -6.74
CA ILE A 107 4.85 6.36 -7.97
C ILE A 107 5.58 5.03 -7.94
N SER A 108 5.33 4.16 -8.90
CA SER A 108 5.96 2.84 -8.92
C SER A 108 6.53 2.46 -10.26
N GLY A 109 7.63 1.70 -10.22
CA GLY A 109 8.22 1.00 -11.36
C GLY A 109 8.31 -0.48 -11.05
N ALA A 110 7.94 -1.34 -11.98
CA ALA A 110 8.04 -2.78 -11.83
C ALA A 110 8.68 -3.44 -13.06
N ILE A 111 9.49 -4.47 -12.82
CA ILE A 111 10.07 -5.34 -13.84
C ILE A 111 9.41 -6.70 -13.66
N LEU A 112 8.82 -7.22 -14.74
CA LEU A 112 8.11 -8.50 -14.77
C LEU A 112 9.01 -9.63 -15.31
N ILE A 113 8.94 -10.80 -14.68
CA ILE A 113 9.72 -11.98 -15.07
C ILE A 113 8.72 -13.04 -15.60
N PRO A 114 9.00 -13.74 -16.72
CA PRO A 114 10.26 -13.83 -17.46
C PRO A 114 10.41 -12.82 -18.61
N ASN A 115 9.38 -12.07 -18.99
CA ASN A 115 9.37 -11.30 -20.24
C ASN A 115 9.96 -9.89 -20.12
N THR A 116 10.49 -9.52 -18.96
CA THR A 116 11.12 -8.23 -18.66
C THR A 116 10.43 -6.95 -19.18
N PRO A 117 9.11 -6.89 -19.40
CA PRO A 117 8.51 -5.61 -19.70
C PRO A 117 8.55 -4.73 -18.44
N PHE A 118 8.79 -3.46 -18.67
CA PHE A 118 8.79 -2.47 -17.60
C PHE A 118 7.39 -1.85 -17.48
N ARG A 119 6.92 -1.71 -16.23
CA ARG A 119 5.65 -1.05 -15.91
C ARG A 119 5.93 0.11 -14.97
N THR A 120 5.36 1.27 -15.27
CA THR A 120 5.35 2.43 -14.35
C THR A 120 3.93 2.81 -14.04
N SER A 121 3.71 3.41 -12.88
CA SER A 121 2.40 3.97 -12.55
C SER A 121 2.50 5.16 -11.60
N LEU A 122 1.49 6.04 -11.72
CA LEU A 122 1.22 7.14 -10.81
C LEU A 122 -0.23 7.00 -10.33
N VAL A 123 -0.40 6.77 -9.04
CA VAL A 123 -1.70 6.49 -8.45
C VAL A 123 -1.89 7.35 -7.20
N PRO A 124 -2.75 8.36 -7.23
CA PRO A 124 -3.25 8.98 -6.01
C PRO A 124 -4.06 7.97 -5.20
N VAL A 125 -3.78 7.91 -3.90
CA VAL A 125 -4.43 6.97 -2.98
C VAL A 125 -4.86 7.66 -1.70
N TYR A 126 -5.96 7.19 -1.14
CA TYR A 126 -6.34 7.39 0.26
C TYR A 126 -6.00 6.13 1.02
N GLY A 127 -5.45 6.26 2.23
CA GLY A 127 -5.05 5.14 3.03
C GLY A 127 -5.39 5.30 4.50
N ILE A 128 -5.54 4.15 5.16
CA ILE A 128 -5.75 4.02 6.59
C ILE A 128 -4.67 3.09 7.12
N LYS A 129 -3.90 3.54 8.13
CA LYS A 129 -2.87 2.75 8.81
C LYS A 129 -3.27 2.59 10.27
N ARG A 130 -3.27 1.36 10.78
CA ARG A 130 -3.57 1.03 12.17
C ARG A 130 -2.44 0.23 12.78
N GLU A 131 -2.00 0.63 13.95
CA GLU A 131 -0.97 -0.05 14.72
C GLU A 131 -1.64 -0.80 15.86
N PHE A 132 -1.48 -2.12 15.91
CA PHE A 132 -2.04 -2.93 17.01
C PHE A 132 -1.05 -3.07 18.16
N THR A 133 0.24 -2.96 17.86
CA THR A 133 1.33 -2.98 18.84
C THR A 133 2.43 -2.03 18.39
N LYS A 134 3.49 -1.86 19.19
CA LYS A 134 4.67 -1.07 18.83
C LYS A 134 5.32 -1.52 17.51
N HIS A 135 5.15 -2.78 17.13
CA HIS A 135 5.83 -3.38 15.99
C HIS A 135 4.89 -3.77 14.86
N TRP A 136 3.63 -4.08 15.13
CA TRP A 136 2.70 -4.59 14.11
C TRP A 136 1.71 -3.53 13.66
N PHE A 137 1.51 -3.44 12.36
CA PHE A 137 0.50 -2.56 11.77
C PHE A 137 -0.22 -3.24 10.61
N CYS A 138 -1.42 -2.77 10.33
CA CYS A 138 -2.07 -2.97 9.05
C CYS A 138 -2.27 -1.65 8.32
N GLU A 139 -2.30 -1.71 7.02
CA GLU A 139 -2.56 -0.57 6.15
C GLU A 139 -3.48 -1.01 5.02
N PHE A 140 -4.49 -0.20 4.79
CA PHE A 140 -5.39 -0.34 3.66
C PHE A 140 -5.31 0.90 2.80
N THR A 141 -5.16 0.74 1.48
CA THR A 141 -5.12 1.84 0.52
C THR A 141 -6.06 1.60 -0.64
N ILE A 142 -6.76 2.65 -1.05
CA ILE A 142 -7.65 2.66 -2.20
C ILE A 142 -7.33 3.87 -3.07
N GLY A 143 -7.41 3.71 -4.39
CA GLY A 143 -7.15 4.79 -5.32
C GLY A 143 -7.32 4.39 -6.77
N GLY A 144 -6.94 5.27 -7.65
CA GLY A 144 -6.93 5.02 -9.08
C GLY A 144 -6.04 6.03 -9.79
N GLY A 145 -5.38 5.60 -10.83
CA GLY A 145 -4.43 6.44 -11.53
C GLY A 145 -4.12 5.95 -12.93
N VAL A 146 -2.94 6.27 -13.39
CA VAL A 146 -2.48 5.94 -14.73
C VAL A 146 -1.21 5.09 -14.63
N GLY A 147 -1.12 4.09 -15.48
CA GLY A 147 0.06 3.29 -15.67
C GLY A 147 0.52 3.30 -17.13
N TYR A 148 1.78 3.00 -17.32
CA TYR A 148 2.39 2.79 -18.63
C TYR A 148 3.11 1.45 -18.64
N TYR A 149 2.92 0.70 -19.69
CA TYR A 149 3.52 -0.59 -19.92
C TYR A 149 4.40 -0.54 -21.18
N SER A 150 5.67 -0.92 -21.05
CA SER A 150 6.68 -0.82 -22.13
C SER A 150 6.81 -2.08 -23.00
N GLY A 151 5.85 -3.02 -22.94
CA GLY A 151 5.83 -4.19 -23.84
C GLY A 151 5.77 -3.82 -25.33
N ASN A 152 5.70 -4.81 -26.22
CA ASN A 152 5.81 -4.66 -27.68
C ASN A 152 4.98 -3.54 -28.33
N TYR A 153 3.99 -2.99 -27.59
CA TYR A 153 3.14 -1.88 -28.02
C TYR A 153 2.92 -0.88 -26.89
N GLY A 154 3.96 -0.28 -26.35
CA GLY A 154 3.89 0.62 -25.22
C GLY A 154 2.55 1.35 -25.08
N ARG A 155 1.84 1.18 -23.96
CA ARG A 155 0.48 1.74 -23.78
C ARG A 155 0.22 2.26 -22.39
N PHE A 156 -0.63 3.27 -22.35
CA PHE A 156 -1.24 3.75 -21.11
C PHE A 156 -2.47 2.92 -20.76
N PHE A 157 -2.70 2.77 -19.46
CA PHE A 157 -3.89 2.10 -18.94
C PHE A 157 -4.35 2.78 -17.64
N PHE A 158 -5.63 2.62 -17.31
CA PHE A 158 -6.13 2.98 -16.00
C PHE A 158 -5.67 1.94 -14.98
N GLU A 159 -5.10 2.40 -13.87
CA GLU A 159 -4.64 1.54 -12.77
C GLU A 159 -5.55 1.71 -11.55
N PRO A 160 -6.54 0.81 -11.34
CA PRO A 160 -7.27 0.76 -10.09
C PRO A 160 -6.33 0.26 -9.00
N HIS A 161 -6.41 0.85 -7.82
CA HIS A 161 -5.56 0.48 -6.69
C HIS A 161 -6.42 0.12 -5.49
N LEU A 162 -6.27 -1.12 -5.04
CA LEU A 162 -6.82 -1.64 -3.79
C LEU A 162 -5.73 -2.52 -3.17
N GLN A 163 -5.20 -2.12 -2.02
CA GLN A 163 -4.12 -2.85 -1.38
C GLN A 163 -4.37 -2.96 0.12
N PHE A 164 -4.21 -4.17 0.63
CA PHE A 164 -4.08 -4.42 2.06
C PHE A 164 -2.63 -4.83 2.34
N ARG A 165 -2.08 -4.30 3.43
CA ARG A 165 -0.73 -4.60 3.89
C ARG A 165 -0.75 -4.94 5.36
N LEU A 166 -0.05 -6.00 5.74
CA LEU A 166 0.29 -6.34 7.11
C LEU A 166 1.81 -6.22 7.25
N GLY A 167 2.28 -5.48 8.22
CA GLY A 167 3.70 -5.21 8.35
C GLY A 167 4.21 -5.20 9.78
N PHE A 168 5.52 -5.33 9.87
CA PHE A 168 6.29 -5.31 11.11
C PHE A 168 7.33 -4.18 11.05
N LYS A 169 7.36 -3.33 12.08
CA LYS A 169 8.35 -2.26 12.27
C LYS A 169 9.57 -2.81 13.00
N ILE A 170 10.73 -2.40 12.53
CA ILE A 170 12.04 -2.72 13.13
C ILE A 170 12.52 -1.51 13.93
#